data_4fa73025eb8524f71aa4c186c7f30957
#
_entry.id   4fa73025eb8524f71aa4c186c7f30957
#
_cell.length_a   1.000
_cell.length_b   1.000
_cell.length_c   1.000
_cell.angle_alpha   90.00
_cell.angle_beta   90.00
_cell.angle_gamma   90.00
#
_symmetry.space_group_name_H-M   'P 1'
#
loop_
_entity.id
_entity.type
_entity.pdbx_description
1 polymer ?
#
loop_
_entity_poly.entity_id
_entity_poly.type
_entity_poly.pdbx_seq_one_letter_code
_entity_poly.pdbx_strand_id
1 'polypeptide(L)'
;MRGYGQAVRTNRRLTRLATALLCSLALPAVAQHKPTVEELQQRLEALERRLGGTAATEAGNDGGEVGLADLDQRLRVLERRLELQQEEQVAKAKEAPVVAVNDKGASFKSAGGDYEIRLRGLVQGDGRFFLDDHAPVQNDTFLLRTARPTIEGSLGKLVGFRLTPEFAGDNATIVDAYVDLRFSPAYALRVGKFTSPVGLERLQSSSALSAVERSLPSELAPNRDIGVQLQGEVADGRFSYALGVFNGTVDGRDAVTSNPDNEFEYAGRVFFEPFRNDAGALSGLGFGLGASIGDKRGAGNNFLPRYRTPGQAQFFAYRSAVNADGEHFRLSPQAYYYRGRFGVLGEYIQSRQEVVITSGADAGRRDKLENTAWQATAQWVLTGEDAGYRGVVKPSRPFRPGEQGWGAFELIARYGALDIDDDAFPLFADGAASARQVRNWTLGLNWYLTSNLKLVFNYLDTTFKGGATNAADREDEKAIFSRLQVAF
;
A
#
# COMPACT_ATOMS: atom_id res chain seq x y z
N MET A 1 17.53 -56.00 -6.66
CA MET A 1 16.94 -56.25 -8.00
C MET A 1 15.83 -55.22 -8.24
N ARG A 2 15.95 -54.46 -9.35
CA ARG A 2 14.94 -53.66 -10.08
C ARG A 2 14.33 -52.48 -9.26
N GLY A 3 14.28 -51.25 -9.69
CA GLY A 3 14.72 -50.63 -10.93
C GLY A 3 14.20 -49.18 -10.94
N TYR A 4 15.02 -48.32 -11.42
CA TYR A 4 14.83 -46.86 -11.60
C TYR A 4 13.60 -46.48 -12.43
N GLY A 5 13.02 -45.31 -12.12
CA GLY A 5 12.08 -44.59 -12.95
C GLY A 5 11.95 -43.15 -12.55
N GLN A 6 12.96 -42.32 -12.84
CA GLN A 6 12.86 -40.87 -12.84
C GLN A 6 12.00 -40.39 -14.02
N ALA A 7 11.00 -39.55 -13.76
CA ALA A 7 10.31 -38.78 -14.78
C ALA A 7 10.55 -37.29 -14.52
N VAL A 8 11.55 -36.76 -15.21
CA VAL A 8 11.80 -35.31 -15.37
C VAL A 8 10.66 -34.71 -16.19
N ARG A 9 9.83 -33.89 -15.61
CA ARG A 9 8.89 -33.01 -16.34
C ARG A 9 9.56 -31.68 -16.62
N THR A 10 10.19 -31.55 -17.76
CA THR A 10 10.71 -30.32 -18.32
C THR A 10 9.60 -29.36 -18.74
N ASN A 11 9.78 -28.14 -18.34
CA ASN A 11 8.92 -26.97 -18.54
C ASN A 11 8.79 -26.59 -20.03
N ARG A 12 7.66 -26.91 -20.67
CA ARG A 12 7.40 -26.72 -22.11
C ARG A 12 6.82 -25.32 -22.45
N ARG A 13 7.08 -24.28 -21.68
CA ARG A 13 6.52 -22.93 -21.95
C ARG A 13 7.53 -21.85 -22.34
N LEU A 14 8.83 -22.11 -22.33
CA LEU A 14 9.85 -21.15 -22.74
C LEU A 14 10.42 -21.38 -24.16
N THR A 15 10.01 -22.42 -24.85
CA THR A 15 10.55 -22.79 -26.17
C THR A 15 9.69 -22.30 -27.34
N ARG A 16 8.58 -21.59 -27.13
CA ARG A 16 7.72 -21.13 -28.23
C ARG A 16 7.95 -19.69 -28.70
N LEU A 17 8.77 -18.91 -28.00
CA LEU A 17 9.13 -17.54 -28.42
C LEU A 17 10.52 -17.42 -29.06
N ALA A 18 11.37 -18.42 -28.90
CA ALA A 18 12.69 -18.45 -29.55
C ALA A 18 12.69 -19.09 -30.95
N THR A 19 11.61 -19.82 -31.31
CA THR A 19 11.55 -20.54 -32.61
C THR A 19 10.91 -19.69 -33.72
N ALA A 20 10.34 -18.54 -33.42
CA ALA A 20 9.78 -17.63 -34.43
C ALA A 20 10.80 -16.64 -35.02
N LEU A 21 12.01 -16.54 -34.42
CA LEU A 21 13.06 -15.60 -34.88
C LEU A 21 14.22 -16.29 -35.60
N LEU A 22 14.23 -17.61 -35.70
CA LEU A 22 15.31 -18.39 -36.33
C LEU A 22 14.88 -19.17 -37.58
N CYS A 23 13.64 -18.99 -38.04
CA CYS A 23 13.17 -19.62 -39.29
C CYS A 23 13.29 -18.75 -40.53
N SER A 24 14.09 -17.65 -40.50
CA SER A 24 14.33 -16.83 -41.68
C SER A 24 15.74 -16.94 -42.28
N LEU A 25 16.56 -17.91 -41.84
CA LEU A 25 17.91 -18.10 -42.36
C LEU A 25 18.22 -19.59 -42.69
N ALA A 26 17.26 -20.32 -43.21
CA ALA A 26 17.55 -21.57 -43.94
C ALA A 26 17.15 -21.33 -45.38
N LEU A 27 18.05 -20.73 -46.15
CA LEU A 27 17.97 -20.74 -47.61
C LEU A 27 18.26 -22.19 -48.04
N PRO A 28 17.33 -22.86 -48.72
CA PRO A 28 17.71 -24.02 -49.48
C PRO A 28 18.64 -23.55 -50.59
N ALA A 29 19.73 -24.27 -50.82
CA ALA A 29 20.55 -24.14 -52.02
C ALA A 29 19.69 -24.45 -53.24
N VAL A 30 18.97 -23.44 -53.71
CA VAL A 30 18.27 -23.50 -55.01
C VAL A 30 19.30 -23.05 -56.05
N ALA A 31 19.48 -23.89 -57.06
CA ALA A 31 20.23 -23.61 -58.29
C ALA A 31 19.96 -22.15 -58.73
N GLN A 32 21.04 -21.47 -59.14
CA GLN A 32 21.01 -20.08 -59.61
C GLN A 32 20.06 -19.90 -60.81
N HIS A 33 18.77 -19.76 -60.51
CA HIS A 33 17.82 -19.24 -61.50
C HIS A 33 17.98 -17.75 -61.53
N LYS A 34 18.39 -17.17 -62.67
CA LYS A 34 18.44 -15.71 -62.84
C LYS A 34 16.99 -15.20 -62.77
N PRO A 35 16.63 -14.34 -61.84
CA PRO A 35 15.26 -13.86 -61.73
C PRO A 35 14.79 -13.18 -63.02
N THR A 36 13.55 -13.42 -63.43
CA THR A 36 12.95 -12.77 -64.61
C THR A 36 12.64 -11.30 -64.33
N VAL A 37 12.48 -10.52 -65.37
CA VAL A 37 12.09 -9.08 -65.25
C VAL A 37 10.78 -8.94 -64.47
N GLU A 38 9.83 -9.84 -64.73
CA GLU A 38 8.53 -9.87 -64.06
C GLU A 38 8.65 -10.16 -62.59
N GLU A 39 9.51 -11.09 -62.17
CA GLU A 39 9.74 -11.39 -60.73
C GLU A 39 10.41 -10.21 -59.98
N LEU A 40 11.33 -9.50 -60.64
CA LEU A 40 11.96 -8.32 -60.04
C LEU A 40 10.97 -7.12 -59.93
N GLN A 41 10.11 -6.96 -60.97
CA GLN A 41 9.05 -5.93 -60.92
C GLN A 41 8.04 -6.21 -59.81
N GLN A 42 7.59 -7.44 -59.61
CA GLN A 42 6.67 -7.81 -58.52
C GLN A 42 7.30 -7.54 -57.15
N ARG A 43 8.58 -7.86 -56.95
CA ARG A 43 9.30 -7.56 -55.72
C ARG A 43 9.45 -6.05 -55.48
N LEU A 44 9.75 -5.29 -56.53
CA LEU A 44 9.85 -3.84 -56.48
C LEU A 44 8.51 -3.22 -56.05
N GLU A 45 7.41 -3.57 -56.70
CA GLU A 45 6.07 -3.11 -56.33
C GLU A 45 5.66 -3.51 -54.91
N ALA A 46 6.06 -4.69 -54.45
CA ALA A 46 5.80 -5.13 -53.08
C ALA A 46 6.58 -4.30 -52.05
N LEU A 47 7.82 -3.94 -52.34
CA LEU A 47 8.66 -3.09 -51.50
C LEU A 47 8.21 -1.63 -51.53
N GLU A 48 7.82 -1.08 -52.67
CA GLU A 48 7.25 0.26 -52.79
C GLU A 48 5.95 0.40 -52.01
N ARG A 49 5.06 -0.59 -52.04
CA ARG A 49 3.85 -0.63 -51.20
C ARG A 49 4.18 -0.65 -49.69
N ARG A 50 5.23 -1.38 -49.27
CA ARG A 50 5.68 -1.39 -47.88
C ARG A 50 6.34 -0.10 -47.41
N LEU A 51 6.96 0.64 -48.34
CA LEU A 51 7.56 1.95 -48.08
C LEU A 51 6.57 3.13 -48.17
N GLY A 52 5.28 2.87 -48.41
CA GLY A 52 4.23 3.88 -48.37
C GLY A 52 4.11 4.71 -49.65
N GLY A 53 4.52 4.21 -50.78
CA GLY A 53 4.21 4.81 -52.12
C GLY A 53 4.91 6.13 -52.46
N THR A 54 5.90 6.57 -51.67
CA THR A 54 6.56 7.87 -51.90
C THR A 54 7.73 7.83 -52.87
N ALA A 55 8.05 6.67 -53.43
CA ALA A 55 9.19 6.54 -54.36
C ALA A 55 8.83 6.66 -55.87
N ALA A 56 7.55 6.84 -56.18
CA ALA A 56 7.09 6.79 -57.58
C ALA A 56 7.28 8.09 -58.38
N THR A 57 7.89 9.15 -57.83
CA THR A 57 7.86 10.48 -58.49
C THR A 57 9.20 10.95 -59.09
N GLU A 58 10.29 10.16 -59.01
CA GLU A 58 11.60 10.55 -59.55
C GLU A 58 12.11 9.69 -60.73
N ALA A 59 11.32 8.77 -61.25
CA ALA A 59 11.69 8.07 -62.46
C ALA A 59 11.14 8.81 -63.69
N GLY A 60 11.97 9.63 -64.29
CA GLY A 60 11.70 10.26 -65.58
C GLY A 60 11.31 9.19 -66.60
N ASN A 61 10.24 9.49 -67.34
CA ASN A 61 9.70 8.69 -68.44
C ASN A 61 10.65 8.73 -69.64
N ASP A 62 11.72 7.95 -69.59
CA ASP A 62 12.55 7.66 -70.74
C ASP A 62 12.22 6.23 -71.22
N GLY A 63 11.60 6.13 -72.42
CA GLY A 63 11.04 4.88 -72.98
C GLY A 63 12.09 3.88 -73.45
N GLY A 64 13.09 3.60 -72.61
CA GLY A 64 14.08 2.53 -72.82
C GLY A 64 13.69 1.27 -72.06
N GLU A 65 13.91 0.09 -72.66
CA GLU A 65 13.80 -1.21 -71.98
C GLU A 65 14.58 -1.19 -70.67
N VAL A 66 13.87 -1.26 -69.54
CA VAL A 66 14.49 -1.31 -68.22
C VAL A 66 15.27 -2.63 -68.11
N GLY A 67 16.57 -2.54 -68.14
CA GLY A 67 17.44 -3.71 -68.11
C GLY A 67 17.38 -4.41 -66.73
N LEU A 68 17.53 -5.72 -66.70
CA LEU A 68 17.60 -6.55 -65.50
C LEU A 68 18.55 -6.00 -64.45
N ALA A 69 19.67 -5.39 -64.87
CA ALA A 69 20.67 -4.80 -63.98
C ALA A 69 20.15 -3.51 -63.24
N ASP A 70 19.32 -2.69 -63.92
CA ASP A 70 18.76 -1.49 -63.31
C ASP A 70 17.66 -1.83 -62.26
N LEU A 71 16.82 -2.82 -62.59
CA LEU A 71 15.82 -3.34 -61.67
C LEU A 71 16.46 -3.99 -60.41
N ASP A 72 17.53 -4.76 -60.59
CA ASP A 72 18.26 -5.37 -59.47
C ASP A 72 18.93 -4.28 -58.57
N GLN A 73 19.46 -3.25 -59.19
CA GLN A 73 20.06 -2.10 -58.47
C GLN A 73 18.98 -1.32 -57.68
N ARG A 74 17.85 -1.03 -58.28
CA ARG A 74 16.73 -0.35 -57.60
C ARG A 74 16.18 -1.21 -56.44
N LEU A 75 16.04 -2.50 -56.66
CA LEU A 75 15.61 -3.44 -55.60
C LEU A 75 16.57 -3.41 -54.40
N ARG A 76 17.88 -3.50 -54.63
CA ARG A 76 18.89 -3.42 -53.55
C ARG A 76 18.83 -2.09 -52.81
N VAL A 77 18.61 -0.99 -53.50
CA VAL A 77 18.47 0.35 -52.87
C VAL A 77 17.24 0.41 -51.99
N LEU A 78 16.10 -0.14 -52.46
CA LEU A 78 14.87 -0.17 -51.68
C LEU A 78 14.95 -1.14 -50.49
N GLU A 79 15.54 -2.31 -50.67
CA GLU A 79 15.82 -3.23 -49.58
C GLU A 79 16.67 -2.58 -48.50
N ARG A 80 17.76 -1.90 -48.86
CA ARG A 80 18.60 -1.17 -47.91
C ARG A 80 17.90 -0.01 -47.21
N ARG A 81 17.04 0.72 -47.90
CA ARG A 81 16.21 1.74 -47.28
C ARG A 81 15.22 1.16 -46.28
N LEU A 82 14.60 0.04 -46.61
CA LEU A 82 13.70 -0.67 -45.70
C LEU A 82 14.42 -1.15 -44.46
N GLU A 83 15.62 -1.74 -44.63
CA GLU A 83 16.46 -2.15 -43.49
C GLU A 83 16.81 -0.98 -42.58
N LEU A 84 17.25 0.16 -43.18
CA LEU A 84 17.59 1.36 -42.41
C LEU A 84 16.36 1.93 -41.68
N GLN A 85 15.18 1.94 -42.30
CA GLN A 85 13.95 2.34 -41.65
C GLN A 85 13.55 1.39 -40.49
N GLN A 86 13.74 0.09 -40.69
CA GLN A 86 13.49 -0.89 -39.62
C GLN A 86 14.50 -0.73 -38.47
N GLU A 87 15.80 -0.54 -38.77
CA GLU A 87 16.83 -0.25 -37.77
C GLU A 87 16.50 1.04 -37.00
N GLU A 88 16.10 2.09 -37.71
CA GLU A 88 15.70 3.36 -37.09
C GLU A 88 14.45 3.23 -36.22
N GLN A 89 13.42 2.48 -36.68
CA GLN A 89 12.22 2.21 -35.90
C GLN A 89 12.54 1.39 -34.64
N VAL A 90 13.41 0.38 -34.75
CA VAL A 90 13.86 -0.42 -33.60
C VAL A 90 14.67 0.44 -32.64
N ALA A 91 15.54 1.32 -33.12
CA ALA A 91 16.29 2.25 -32.29
C ALA A 91 15.36 3.24 -31.57
N LYS A 92 14.41 3.87 -32.30
CA LYS A 92 13.39 4.76 -31.71
C LYS A 92 12.50 4.03 -30.69
N ALA A 93 12.10 2.78 -30.97
CA ALA A 93 11.32 1.98 -30.05
C ALA A 93 12.08 1.65 -28.76
N LYS A 94 13.41 1.47 -28.83
CA LYS A 94 14.27 1.27 -27.65
C LYS A 94 14.42 2.54 -26.81
N GLU A 95 14.32 3.70 -27.42
CA GLU A 95 14.41 5.01 -26.75
C GLU A 95 13.04 5.55 -26.30
N ALA A 96 11.95 4.97 -26.80
CA ALA A 96 10.61 5.40 -26.46
C ALA A 96 10.27 5.11 -25.00
N PRO A 97 9.61 6.04 -24.28
CA PRO A 97 9.13 5.78 -22.93
C PRO A 97 8.08 4.68 -22.93
N VAL A 98 8.11 3.83 -21.90
CA VAL A 98 7.12 2.79 -21.68
C VAL A 98 5.96 3.35 -20.87
N VAL A 99 4.77 3.34 -21.43
CA VAL A 99 3.52 3.71 -20.75
C VAL A 99 2.73 2.43 -20.46
N ALA A 100 2.34 2.24 -19.22
CA ALA A 100 1.52 1.09 -18.81
C ALA A 100 0.34 1.58 -17.97
N VAL A 101 -0.85 1.03 -18.25
CA VAL A 101 -2.07 1.22 -17.42
C VAL A 101 -2.58 -0.18 -17.08
N ASN A 102 -2.68 -0.47 -15.79
CA ASN A 102 -3.08 -1.79 -15.30
C ASN A 102 -3.75 -1.69 -13.92
N ASP A 103 -3.93 -2.84 -13.25
CA ASP A 103 -4.52 -2.94 -11.90
C ASP A 103 -3.74 -2.21 -10.79
N LYS A 104 -2.56 -1.69 -11.07
CA LYS A 104 -1.72 -0.92 -10.14
C LYS A 104 -1.67 0.58 -10.47
N GLY A 105 -2.54 1.04 -11.37
CA GLY A 105 -2.60 2.42 -11.84
C GLY A 105 -1.89 2.64 -13.17
N ALA A 106 -1.48 3.88 -13.41
CA ALA A 106 -0.74 4.27 -14.61
C ALA A 106 0.74 4.51 -14.27
N SER A 107 1.64 4.07 -15.14
CA SER A 107 3.06 4.33 -15.02
C SER A 107 3.66 4.84 -16.32
N PHE A 108 4.56 5.80 -16.18
CA PHE A 108 5.38 6.39 -17.24
C PHE A 108 6.84 6.12 -16.88
N LYS A 109 7.52 5.37 -17.72
CA LYS A 109 8.89 4.92 -17.45
C LYS A 109 9.79 5.28 -18.63
N SER A 110 10.98 5.82 -18.36
CA SER A 110 12.01 6.02 -19.41
C SER A 110 12.41 4.69 -20.02
N ALA A 111 12.92 4.72 -21.24
CA ALA A 111 13.38 3.52 -21.94
C ALA A 111 14.41 2.72 -21.13
N GLY A 112 15.35 3.39 -20.48
CA GLY A 112 16.34 2.77 -19.59
C GLY A 112 15.78 2.30 -18.23
N GLY A 113 14.53 2.67 -17.91
CA GLY A 113 13.87 2.27 -16.66
C GLY A 113 14.32 3.02 -15.40
N ASP A 114 15.27 3.95 -15.51
CA ASP A 114 15.83 4.68 -14.37
C ASP A 114 14.89 5.78 -13.84
N TYR A 115 14.05 6.34 -14.70
CA TYR A 115 13.07 7.37 -14.34
C TYR A 115 11.67 6.79 -14.46
N GLU A 116 10.88 6.88 -13.40
CA GLU A 116 9.52 6.37 -13.39
C GLU A 116 8.61 7.31 -12.59
N ILE A 117 7.42 7.58 -13.14
CA ILE A 117 6.31 8.23 -12.44
C ILE A 117 5.13 7.27 -12.48
N ARG A 118 4.52 7.01 -11.31
CA ARG A 118 3.31 6.21 -11.15
C ARG A 118 2.20 7.06 -10.57
N LEU A 119 1.03 6.93 -11.16
CA LEU A 119 -0.21 7.50 -10.66
C LEU A 119 -1.05 6.36 -10.10
N ARG A 120 -1.42 6.49 -8.83
CA ARG A 120 -2.28 5.53 -8.11
C ARG A 120 -3.43 6.25 -7.45
N GLY A 121 -4.47 5.52 -7.08
CA GLY A 121 -5.62 6.10 -6.43
C GLY A 121 -6.24 5.15 -5.41
N LEU A 122 -6.85 5.76 -4.37
CA LEU A 122 -7.70 5.08 -3.40
C LEU A 122 -8.94 5.93 -3.14
N VAL A 123 -10.10 5.37 -3.44
CA VAL A 123 -11.40 5.97 -3.11
C VAL A 123 -12.18 5.00 -2.24
N GLN A 124 -12.72 5.49 -1.12
CA GLN A 124 -13.53 4.72 -0.18
C GLN A 124 -14.78 5.51 0.20
N GLY A 125 -15.94 4.93 -0.08
CA GLY A 125 -17.25 5.42 0.39
C GLY A 125 -17.81 4.47 1.43
N ASP A 126 -18.24 5.01 2.57
CA ASP A 126 -18.77 4.26 3.70
C ASP A 126 -20.26 4.53 3.91
N GLY A 127 -21.01 3.48 4.29
CA GLY A 127 -22.29 3.58 4.98
C GLY A 127 -22.09 3.10 6.43
N ARG A 128 -22.52 3.89 7.39
CA ARG A 128 -22.42 3.62 8.83
C ARG A 128 -23.78 3.71 9.47
N PHE A 129 -24.18 2.66 10.16
CA PHE A 129 -25.48 2.54 10.79
C PHE A 129 -25.29 2.06 12.22
N PHE A 130 -25.77 2.84 13.18
CA PHE A 130 -25.73 2.55 14.61
C PHE A 130 -27.05 1.92 15.02
N LEU A 131 -26.99 0.82 15.77
CA LEU A 131 -28.15 -0.02 16.05
C LEU A 131 -28.88 0.33 17.35
N ASP A 132 -28.25 1.15 18.20
CA ASP A 132 -28.80 1.54 19.48
C ASP A 132 -29.32 2.98 19.41
N ASP A 133 -30.63 3.15 19.57
CA ASP A 133 -31.33 4.46 19.50
C ASP A 133 -30.95 5.42 20.66
N HIS A 134 -30.26 4.90 21.68
CA HIS A 134 -29.92 5.64 22.91
C HIS A 134 -28.46 6.02 23.00
N ALA A 135 -27.61 5.63 22.04
CA ALA A 135 -26.21 6.03 21.98
C ALA A 135 -26.06 7.37 21.23
N PRO A 136 -26.19 8.53 21.89
CA PRO A 136 -26.37 9.83 21.21
C PRO A 136 -25.09 10.38 20.55
N VAL A 137 -24.03 9.56 20.40
CA VAL A 137 -22.70 10.06 20.06
C VAL A 137 -22.40 10.00 18.57
N GLN A 138 -23.11 9.17 17.81
CA GLN A 138 -22.91 9.00 16.38
C GLN A 138 -24.23 8.92 15.63
N ASN A 139 -24.26 9.51 14.43
CA ASN A 139 -25.43 9.48 13.54
C ASN A 139 -25.20 8.49 12.42
N ASP A 140 -26.29 7.91 11.92
CA ASP A 140 -26.28 7.18 10.67
C ASP A 140 -25.85 8.08 9.53
N THR A 141 -24.92 7.59 8.70
CA THR A 141 -24.34 8.45 7.66
C THR A 141 -23.78 7.68 6.48
N PHE A 142 -23.83 8.33 5.32
CA PHE A 142 -22.94 8.02 4.20
C PHE A 142 -21.84 9.05 4.16
N LEU A 143 -20.60 8.61 3.98
CA LEU A 143 -19.47 9.53 3.90
C LEU A 143 -18.42 9.08 2.88
N LEU A 144 -17.75 10.04 2.28
CA LEU A 144 -16.53 9.83 1.54
C LEU A 144 -15.39 9.71 2.55
N ARG A 145 -14.92 8.48 2.80
CA ARG A 145 -13.92 8.19 3.83
C ARG A 145 -12.51 8.50 3.37
N THR A 146 -12.25 8.29 2.07
CA THR A 146 -10.93 8.46 1.47
C THR A 146 -11.06 8.84 0.01
N ALA A 147 -10.30 9.85 -0.42
CA ALA A 147 -10.11 10.25 -1.81
C ALA A 147 -8.64 10.65 -2.00
N ARG A 148 -7.76 9.67 -2.25
CA ARG A 148 -6.29 9.80 -2.27
C ARG A 148 -5.72 9.49 -3.63
N PRO A 149 -5.48 10.46 -4.51
CA PRO A 149 -4.52 10.29 -5.58
C PRO A 149 -3.10 10.18 -4.98
N THR A 150 -2.27 9.35 -5.56
CA THR A 150 -0.86 9.21 -5.16
C THR A 150 0.00 9.33 -6.39
N ILE A 151 1.00 10.20 -6.30
CA ILE A 151 2.09 10.31 -7.27
C ILE A 151 3.34 9.76 -6.59
N GLU A 152 3.92 8.71 -7.16
CA GLU A 152 5.16 8.13 -6.65
C GLU A 152 6.10 7.81 -7.81
N GLY A 153 7.39 7.65 -7.54
CA GLY A 153 8.31 7.31 -8.62
C GLY A 153 9.76 7.23 -8.19
N SER A 154 10.62 7.20 -9.22
CA SER A 154 12.07 7.23 -9.08
C SER A 154 12.70 8.22 -10.06
N LEU A 155 13.72 8.94 -9.59
CA LEU A 155 14.58 9.81 -10.37
C LEU A 155 16.00 9.23 -10.35
N GLY A 156 16.33 8.46 -11.38
CA GLY A 156 17.48 7.58 -11.37
C GLY A 156 17.31 6.40 -10.38
N LYS A 157 18.41 5.77 -10.02
CA LYS A 157 18.42 4.62 -9.09
C LYS A 157 18.41 5.04 -7.62
N LEU A 158 18.91 6.26 -7.34
CA LEU A 158 19.11 6.76 -5.98
C LEU A 158 17.86 7.34 -5.35
N VAL A 159 17.09 8.15 -6.08
CA VAL A 159 16.01 8.95 -5.50
C VAL A 159 14.67 8.29 -5.75
N GLY A 160 13.91 8.01 -4.69
CA GLY A 160 12.49 7.70 -4.73
C GLY A 160 11.69 8.84 -4.12
N PHE A 161 10.44 9.00 -4.52
CA PHE A 161 9.55 10.00 -3.93
C PHE A 161 8.11 9.50 -3.88
N ARG A 162 7.32 10.07 -2.94
CA ARG A 162 5.88 9.89 -2.88
C ARG A 162 5.21 11.18 -2.41
N LEU A 163 4.07 11.50 -3.04
CA LEU A 163 3.15 12.53 -2.64
C LEU A 163 1.74 11.96 -2.66
N THR A 164 1.06 12.01 -1.52
CA THR A 164 -0.31 11.50 -1.33
C THR A 164 -1.15 12.54 -0.62
N PRO A 165 -1.90 13.40 -1.31
CA PRO A 165 -2.93 14.23 -0.71
C PRO A 165 -4.16 13.38 -0.34
N GLU A 166 -4.95 13.86 0.64
CA GLU A 166 -6.29 13.38 0.99
C GLU A 166 -7.29 14.51 0.75
N PHE A 167 -8.31 14.23 -0.03
CA PHE A 167 -9.38 15.17 -0.36
C PHE A 167 -10.73 14.80 0.27
N ALA A 168 -10.83 13.68 0.97
CA ALA A 168 -12.00 13.37 1.77
C ALA A 168 -11.97 14.15 3.08
N GLY A 169 -13.07 14.82 3.41
CA GLY A 169 -13.22 15.69 4.57
C GLY A 169 -13.31 17.17 4.18
N ASP A 170 -13.39 18.04 5.19
CA ASP A 170 -13.65 19.47 4.98
C ASP A 170 -12.45 20.23 4.42
N ASN A 171 -11.24 19.68 4.57
CA ASN A 171 -10.01 20.30 4.11
C ASN A 171 -9.10 19.27 3.44
N ALA A 172 -8.42 19.70 2.37
CA ALA A 172 -7.37 18.91 1.77
C ALA A 172 -6.14 18.83 2.70
N THR A 173 -5.62 17.63 2.90
CA THR A 173 -4.45 17.39 3.75
C THR A 173 -3.39 16.58 3.02
N ILE A 174 -2.13 16.70 3.44
CA ILE A 174 -1.05 15.85 2.94
C ILE A 174 -0.90 14.67 3.89
N VAL A 175 -1.17 13.46 3.37
CA VAL A 175 -1.00 12.20 4.11
C VAL A 175 0.46 11.77 4.09
N ASP A 176 1.03 11.58 2.90
CA ASP A 176 2.44 11.25 2.73
C ASP A 176 3.10 12.26 1.78
N ALA A 177 4.28 12.77 2.15
CA ALA A 177 5.13 13.58 1.29
C ALA A 177 6.58 13.34 1.70
N TYR A 178 7.30 12.48 0.97
CA TYR A 178 8.66 12.12 1.33
C TYR A 178 9.55 11.81 0.12
N VAL A 179 10.84 11.88 0.37
CA VAL A 179 11.90 11.46 -0.54
C VAL A 179 12.69 10.33 0.13
N ASP A 180 12.99 9.29 -0.63
CA ASP A 180 13.88 8.20 -0.28
C ASP A 180 15.22 8.34 -1.01
N LEU A 181 16.32 8.32 -0.29
CA LEU A 181 17.66 8.12 -0.85
C LEU A 181 18.02 6.64 -0.69
N ARG A 182 17.99 5.90 -1.80
CA ARG A 182 18.14 4.44 -1.85
C ARG A 182 19.57 4.06 -2.21
N PHE A 183 20.41 3.83 -1.23
CA PHE A 183 21.80 3.43 -1.47
C PHE A 183 21.91 1.94 -1.78
N SER A 184 21.13 1.12 -1.07
CA SER A 184 20.99 -0.32 -1.31
C SER A 184 19.67 -0.83 -0.69
N PRO A 185 19.26 -2.09 -0.94
CA PRO A 185 18.13 -2.69 -0.19
C PRO A 185 18.38 -2.73 1.32
N ALA A 186 19.66 -2.83 1.74
CA ALA A 186 20.02 -2.89 3.15
C ALA A 186 19.91 -1.54 3.85
N TYR A 187 19.99 -0.41 3.16
CA TYR A 187 19.85 0.91 3.77
C TYR A 187 19.36 1.97 2.77
N ALA A 188 18.37 2.71 3.22
CA ALA A 188 17.82 3.89 2.56
C ALA A 188 17.50 4.95 3.62
N LEU A 189 17.67 6.22 3.26
CA LEU A 189 17.29 7.34 4.10
C LEU A 189 16.00 7.95 3.57
N ARG A 190 14.98 8.06 4.42
CA ARG A 190 13.70 8.70 4.12
C ARG A 190 13.61 10.02 4.84
N VAL A 191 13.15 11.07 4.14
CA VAL A 191 12.96 12.41 4.70
C VAL A 191 11.61 12.95 4.27
N GLY A 192 10.82 13.48 5.21
CA GLY A 192 9.52 14.08 4.95
C GLY A 192 8.42 13.63 5.90
N LYS A 193 7.16 13.65 5.44
CA LYS A 193 5.98 13.21 6.19
C LYS A 193 5.59 11.79 5.79
N PHE A 194 5.58 10.88 6.75
CA PHE A 194 5.23 9.46 6.55
C PHE A 194 4.85 8.79 7.88
N THR A 195 4.36 7.55 7.84
CA THR A 195 3.97 6.82 9.06
C THR A 195 5.19 6.49 9.91
N SER A 196 5.17 6.89 11.19
CA SER A 196 6.18 6.51 12.18
C SER A 196 6.23 4.98 12.37
N PRO A 197 7.41 4.36 12.59
CA PRO A 197 7.59 2.92 12.55
C PRO A 197 7.19 2.21 13.86
N VAL A 198 6.01 2.48 14.43
CA VAL A 198 5.56 1.89 15.69
C VAL A 198 4.49 0.83 15.44
N GLY A 199 3.24 1.04 15.40
CA GLY A 199 2.17 0.03 15.36
C GLY A 199 2.15 -0.85 14.10
N LEU A 200 1.76 -2.14 14.24
CA LEU A 200 1.71 -3.09 13.13
C LEU A 200 0.57 -2.78 12.15
N GLU A 201 -0.68 -2.70 12.64
CA GLU A 201 -1.83 -2.36 11.78
C GLU A 201 -1.73 -0.91 11.27
N ARG A 202 -1.10 -0.01 12.04
CA ARG A 202 -0.85 1.37 11.63
C ARG A 202 0.02 1.46 10.37
N LEU A 203 1.02 0.59 10.24
CA LEU A 203 1.88 0.50 9.06
C LEU A 203 1.22 -0.18 7.85
N GLN A 204 0.08 -0.81 8.04
CA GLN A 204 -0.67 -1.44 6.94
C GLN A 204 -1.32 -0.37 6.05
N SER A 205 -1.25 -0.58 4.73
CA SER A 205 -1.94 0.30 3.77
C SER A 205 -3.44 0.36 4.06
N SER A 206 -4.05 1.53 3.93
CA SER A 206 -5.50 1.68 4.09
C SER A 206 -6.31 0.82 3.12
N SER A 207 -5.78 0.53 1.93
CA SER A 207 -6.43 -0.38 0.96
C SER A 207 -6.34 -1.86 1.36
N ALA A 208 -5.35 -2.23 2.18
CA ALA A 208 -5.10 -3.61 2.61
C ALA A 208 -5.82 -3.99 3.91
N LEU A 209 -6.41 -3.02 4.63
CA LEU A 209 -7.16 -3.30 5.85
C LEU A 209 -8.30 -4.29 5.58
N SER A 210 -8.42 -5.29 6.44
CA SER A 210 -9.49 -6.27 6.38
C SER A 210 -10.81 -5.76 6.98
N ALA A 211 -10.76 -4.85 7.95
CA ALA A 211 -11.92 -4.17 8.53
C ALA A 211 -12.05 -2.73 8.00
N VAL A 212 -13.25 -2.15 8.11
CA VAL A 212 -13.54 -0.78 7.69
C VAL A 212 -12.68 0.23 8.45
N GLU A 213 -12.54 0.08 9.77
CA GLU A 213 -11.68 0.94 10.59
C GLU A 213 -10.59 0.11 11.27
N ARG A 214 -9.52 0.79 11.69
CA ARG A 214 -8.43 0.20 12.45
C ARG A 214 -8.88 -0.19 13.86
N SER A 215 -8.16 -1.10 14.46
CA SER A 215 -8.36 -1.58 15.82
C SER A 215 -7.91 -0.57 16.88
N LEU A 216 -8.25 -0.83 18.13
CA LEU A 216 -7.94 -0.02 19.30
C LEU A 216 -6.44 0.26 19.50
N PRO A 217 -5.48 -0.67 19.32
CA PRO A 217 -4.05 -0.35 19.37
C PRO A 217 -3.63 0.78 18.45
N SER A 218 -4.30 0.97 17.33
CA SER A 218 -4.00 2.07 16.43
C SER A 218 -4.29 3.44 17.04
N GLU A 219 -5.11 3.53 18.10
CA GLU A 219 -5.33 4.78 18.84
C GLU A 219 -4.13 5.16 19.72
N LEU A 220 -3.28 4.19 20.13
CA LEU A 220 -2.05 4.43 20.88
C LEU A 220 -0.80 4.56 19.99
N ALA A 221 -0.89 4.19 18.72
CA ALA A 221 0.22 4.32 17.77
C ALA A 221 0.25 5.72 17.15
N PRO A 222 1.45 6.34 16.98
CA PRO A 222 1.58 7.56 16.19
C PRO A 222 1.15 7.28 14.75
N ASN A 223 0.52 8.26 14.07
CA ASN A 223 0.14 8.09 12.68
C ASN A 223 1.25 8.66 11.77
N ARG A 224 1.01 9.73 11.00
CA ARG A 224 2.05 10.33 10.17
C ARG A 224 2.81 11.36 10.96
N ASP A 225 4.14 11.30 10.86
CA ASP A 225 5.02 12.26 11.46
C ASP A 225 6.00 12.83 10.42
N ILE A 226 6.61 13.96 10.73
CA ILE A 226 7.61 14.62 9.91
C ILE A 226 8.97 14.33 10.51
N GLY A 227 9.88 13.76 9.71
CA GLY A 227 11.18 13.40 10.24
C GLY A 227 12.14 12.82 9.21
N VAL A 228 13.20 12.22 9.74
CA VAL A 228 14.26 11.53 9.01
C VAL A 228 14.36 10.10 9.54
N GLN A 229 14.34 9.11 8.65
CA GLN A 229 14.39 7.70 9.00
C GLN A 229 15.41 6.95 8.15
N LEU A 230 16.31 6.22 8.80
CA LEU A 230 17.11 5.17 8.19
C LEU A 230 16.32 3.87 8.22
N GLN A 231 16.25 3.18 7.08
CA GLN A 231 15.51 1.91 6.97
C GLN A 231 16.19 0.95 6.00
N GLY A 232 15.94 -0.33 6.17
CA GLY A 232 16.47 -1.34 5.25
C GLY A 232 15.94 -2.74 5.50
N GLU A 233 16.23 -3.61 4.53
CA GLU A 233 15.97 -5.05 4.59
C GLU A 233 17.27 -5.79 4.34
N VAL A 234 17.58 -6.79 5.15
CA VAL A 234 18.77 -7.65 5.04
C VAL A 234 18.37 -9.12 5.07
N ALA A 235 19.31 -10.00 4.75
CA ALA A 235 19.07 -11.45 4.71
C ALA A 235 17.89 -11.84 3.80
N ASP A 236 17.85 -11.29 2.57
CA ASP A 236 16.79 -11.51 1.58
C ASP A 236 15.38 -11.16 2.11
N GLY A 237 15.29 -10.06 2.88
CA GLY A 237 14.06 -9.55 3.46
C GLY A 237 13.57 -10.31 4.71
N ARG A 238 14.37 -11.21 5.27
CA ARG A 238 14.03 -11.91 6.53
C ARG A 238 14.12 -11.00 7.75
N PHE A 239 14.90 -9.96 7.67
CA PHE A 239 15.02 -8.94 8.71
C PHE A 239 14.85 -7.55 8.11
N SER A 240 13.99 -6.76 8.68
CA SER A 240 13.80 -5.35 8.34
C SER A 240 13.93 -4.46 9.56
N TYR A 241 14.44 -3.24 9.36
CA TYR A 241 14.61 -2.26 10.42
C TYR A 241 14.25 -0.86 9.94
N ALA A 242 13.85 -0.03 10.88
CA ALA A 242 13.65 1.41 10.70
C ALA A 242 14.05 2.13 12.00
N LEU A 243 14.82 3.20 11.90
CA LEU A 243 15.25 4.05 13.01
C LEU A 243 15.15 5.50 12.56
N GLY A 244 14.49 6.37 13.31
CA GLY A 244 14.28 7.74 12.89
C GLY A 244 14.16 8.74 14.02
N VAL A 245 14.26 10.02 13.62
CA VAL A 245 14.03 11.18 14.46
C VAL A 245 12.88 11.97 13.83
N PHE A 246 11.90 12.29 14.63
CA PHE A 246 10.63 12.89 14.20
C PHE A 246 10.30 14.13 15.06
N ASN A 247 9.41 15.00 14.57
CA ASN A 247 8.87 16.10 15.36
C ASN A 247 8.08 15.62 16.58
N GLY A 248 7.60 14.37 16.55
CA GLY A 248 6.75 13.80 17.56
C GLY A 248 5.26 14.12 17.34
N THR A 249 4.43 13.09 17.31
CA THR A 249 2.97 13.25 17.24
C THR A 249 2.28 12.55 18.40
N VAL A 250 1.08 12.99 18.73
CA VAL A 250 0.26 12.34 19.76
C VAL A 250 -0.30 11.02 19.27
N ASP A 251 -0.75 10.19 20.18
CA ASP A 251 -1.37 8.90 19.90
C ASP A 251 -2.54 9.04 18.94
N GLY A 252 -2.58 8.15 17.94
CA GLY A 252 -3.66 8.05 16.96
C GLY A 252 -3.77 9.22 15.97
N ARG A 253 -2.87 10.21 15.98
CA ARG A 253 -2.97 11.45 15.20
C ARG A 253 -1.82 11.62 14.22
N ASP A 254 -2.05 12.53 13.26
CA ASP A 254 -1.02 13.05 12.35
C ASP A 254 -0.31 14.23 13.00
N ALA A 255 0.99 14.35 12.76
CA ALA A 255 1.74 15.54 13.15
C ALA A 255 1.18 16.80 12.46
N VAL A 256 1.24 17.90 13.17
CA VAL A 256 1.03 19.25 12.63
C VAL A 256 2.16 19.63 11.67
N THR A 257 2.02 20.78 10.99
CA THR A 257 2.93 21.17 9.89
C THR A 257 4.36 21.46 10.36
N SER A 258 4.53 21.87 11.60
CA SER A 258 5.83 22.18 12.21
C SER A 258 5.90 21.59 13.62
N ASN A 259 7.12 21.45 14.16
CA ASN A 259 7.31 21.04 15.54
C ASN A 259 6.71 22.06 16.49
N PRO A 260 5.73 21.68 17.34
CA PRO A 260 4.99 22.65 18.16
C PRO A 260 5.67 22.98 19.51
N ASP A 261 6.62 22.18 19.99
CA ASP A 261 7.25 22.31 21.32
C ASP A 261 8.79 22.29 21.30
N ASN A 262 9.39 22.19 20.10
CA ASN A 262 10.84 22.11 19.90
C ASN A 262 11.50 20.83 20.48
N GLU A 263 10.69 19.84 20.90
CA GLU A 263 11.17 18.53 21.32
C GLU A 263 11.13 17.54 20.13
N PHE A 264 11.95 16.49 20.17
CA PHE A 264 11.98 15.45 19.14
C PHE A 264 11.62 14.09 19.72
N GLU A 265 11.03 13.25 18.86
CA GLU A 265 10.72 11.85 19.16
C GLU A 265 11.67 10.94 18.38
N TYR A 266 12.28 9.98 19.05
CA TYR A 266 13.08 8.92 18.45
C TYR A 266 12.21 7.69 18.34
N ALA A 267 12.07 7.12 17.13
CA ALA A 267 11.28 5.94 16.90
C ALA A 267 12.10 4.87 16.16
N GLY A 268 11.85 3.62 16.52
CA GLY A 268 12.52 2.49 15.89
C GLY A 268 11.63 1.26 15.81
N ARG A 269 11.92 0.42 14.83
CA ARG A 269 11.27 -0.87 14.63
C ARG A 269 12.24 -1.89 14.09
N VAL A 270 12.19 -3.10 14.62
CA VAL A 270 12.81 -4.29 14.05
C VAL A 270 11.73 -5.33 13.78
N PHE A 271 11.84 -6.04 12.65
CA PHE A 271 10.86 -7.05 12.27
C PHE A 271 11.53 -8.22 11.57
N PHE A 272 11.17 -9.42 11.97
CA PHE A 272 11.74 -10.68 11.51
C PHE A 272 10.68 -11.50 10.79
N GLU A 273 11.02 -12.01 9.62
CA GLU A 273 10.30 -13.03 8.84
C GLU A 273 11.25 -14.21 8.56
N PRO A 274 11.67 -14.97 9.57
CA PRO A 274 12.81 -15.89 9.47
C PRO A 274 12.63 -16.97 8.41
N PHE A 275 11.40 -17.35 8.13
CA PHE A 275 11.05 -18.42 7.18
C PHE A 275 10.46 -17.89 5.87
N ARG A 276 10.60 -16.60 5.56
CA ARG A 276 9.97 -15.91 4.41
C ARG A 276 10.17 -16.61 3.07
N ASN A 277 11.34 -17.17 2.86
CA ASN A 277 11.73 -17.81 1.59
C ASN A 277 11.65 -19.34 1.65
N ASP A 278 11.14 -19.92 2.73
CA ASP A 278 11.04 -21.34 2.95
C ASP A 278 9.71 -21.88 2.43
N ALA A 279 9.69 -23.13 1.95
CA ALA A 279 8.45 -23.81 1.57
C ALA A 279 7.67 -24.39 2.75
N GLY A 280 8.21 -24.30 3.97
CA GLY A 280 7.68 -24.91 5.19
C GLY A 280 6.41 -24.24 5.74
N ALA A 281 5.84 -24.85 6.77
CA ALA A 281 4.62 -24.36 7.42
C ALA A 281 4.76 -22.95 7.99
N LEU A 282 5.95 -22.55 8.42
CA LEU A 282 6.22 -21.27 9.06
C LEU A 282 6.58 -20.12 8.10
N SER A 283 6.53 -20.35 6.78
CA SER A 283 6.93 -19.35 5.75
C SER A 283 6.21 -17.99 5.85
N GLY A 284 5.03 -17.96 6.46
CA GLY A 284 4.24 -16.74 6.62
C GLY A 284 4.35 -16.08 8.02
N LEU A 285 5.24 -16.59 8.89
CA LEU A 285 5.41 -16.05 10.25
C LEU A 285 6.30 -14.80 10.22
N GLY A 286 5.80 -13.73 10.80
CA GLY A 286 6.54 -12.50 11.06
C GLY A 286 6.29 -11.99 12.48
N PHE A 287 7.32 -11.47 13.14
CA PHE A 287 7.21 -10.85 14.47
C PHE A 287 8.25 -9.74 14.63
N GLY A 288 7.97 -8.80 15.51
CA GLY A 288 8.85 -7.68 15.72
C GLY A 288 8.49 -6.81 16.90
N LEU A 289 9.24 -5.74 17.05
CA LEU A 289 9.08 -4.75 18.09
C LEU A 289 9.23 -3.36 17.50
N GLY A 290 8.25 -2.48 17.79
CA GLY A 290 8.32 -1.05 17.55
C GLY A 290 8.40 -0.31 18.88
N ALA A 291 9.11 0.81 18.93
CA ALA A 291 9.15 1.67 20.10
C ALA A 291 9.36 3.13 19.68
N SER A 292 8.91 4.05 20.53
CA SER A 292 9.29 5.47 20.42
C SER A 292 9.46 6.10 21.80
N ILE A 293 10.32 7.12 21.87
CA ILE A 293 10.56 7.91 23.07
C ILE A 293 10.90 9.35 22.67
N GLY A 294 10.35 10.30 23.41
CA GLY A 294 10.64 11.74 23.28
C GLY A 294 9.93 12.51 24.36
N ASP A 295 10.24 13.78 24.50
CA ASP A 295 9.52 14.67 25.39
C ASP A 295 8.37 15.36 24.64
N LYS A 296 7.32 15.76 25.39
CA LYS A 296 6.23 16.60 24.90
C LYS A 296 5.86 17.66 25.92
N ARG A 297 5.65 18.90 25.44
CA ARG A 297 5.32 20.01 26.30
C ARG A 297 4.27 20.91 25.68
N GLY A 298 3.06 20.90 26.24
CA GLY A 298 1.99 21.76 25.75
C GLY A 298 0.58 21.29 26.08
N ALA A 299 -0.36 22.11 25.67
CA ALA A 299 -1.79 21.96 25.94
C ALA A 299 -2.58 21.51 24.70
N GLY A 300 -3.68 20.81 24.96
CA GLY A 300 -4.68 20.51 23.94
C GLY A 300 -4.31 19.38 22.98
N ASN A 301 -5.01 19.30 21.87
CA ASN A 301 -5.05 18.12 20.99
C ASN A 301 -3.74 17.86 20.22
N ASN A 302 -2.83 18.81 20.16
CA ASN A 302 -1.53 18.63 19.52
C ASN A 302 -0.51 17.97 20.45
N PHE A 303 -0.84 17.83 21.74
CA PHE A 303 0.06 17.32 22.77
C PHE A 303 -0.53 16.16 23.56
N LEU A 304 -1.85 16.14 23.75
CA LEU A 304 -2.56 15.08 24.46
C LEU A 304 -3.59 14.40 23.55
N PRO A 305 -3.68 13.07 23.60
CA PRO A 305 -4.58 12.30 22.73
C PRO A 305 -6.04 12.40 23.15
N ARG A 306 -6.89 12.07 22.21
CA ARG A 306 -8.30 11.71 22.41
C ARG A 306 -8.54 10.38 21.73
N TYR A 307 -8.95 9.37 22.47
CA TYR A 307 -9.14 8.04 21.94
C TYR A 307 -10.58 7.82 21.46
N ARG A 308 -10.69 7.04 20.38
CA ARG A 308 -11.96 6.72 19.73
C ARG A 308 -12.16 5.22 19.63
N THR A 309 -13.42 4.81 19.65
CA THR A 309 -13.82 3.45 19.30
C THR A 309 -13.57 3.18 17.82
N PRO A 310 -13.58 1.92 17.35
CA PRO A 310 -13.66 1.61 15.92
C PRO A 310 -14.89 2.22 15.23
N GLY A 311 -15.99 2.48 15.97
CA GLY A 311 -17.14 3.24 15.51
C GLY A 311 -16.90 4.74 15.34
N GLN A 312 -15.68 5.22 15.71
CA GLN A 312 -15.24 6.62 15.66
C GLN A 312 -15.84 7.54 16.75
N ALA A 313 -16.52 6.96 17.74
CA ALA A 313 -16.98 7.70 18.93
C ALA A 313 -15.83 7.97 19.88
N GLN A 314 -15.67 9.22 20.34
CA GLN A 314 -14.72 9.55 21.36
C GLN A 314 -15.16 8.94 22.70
N PHE A 315 -14.27 8.19 23.36
CA PHE A 315 -14.53 7.59 24.67
C PHE A 315 -13.61 8.08 25.78
N PHE A 316 -12.50 8.72 25.43
CA PHE A 316 -11.54 9.28 26.39
C PHE A 316 -10.99 10.60 25.90
N ALA A 317 -10.82 11.54 26.85
CA ALA A 317 -10.03 12.76 26.71
C ALA A 317 -9.54 13.24 28.06
N TYR A 318 -8.39 13.88 28.07
CA TYR A 318 -7.88 14.61 29.25
C TYR A 318 -8.73 15.85 29.53
N ARG A 319 -8.76 16.29 30.80
CA ARG A 319 -9.36 17.57 31.18
C ARG A 319 -8.59 18.74 30.53
N SER A 320 -9.26 19.86 30.29
CA SER A 320 -8.67 21.02 29.64
C SER A 320 -7.53 21.68 30.45
N ALA A 321 -7.48 21.43 31.76
CA ALA A 321 -6.41 21.89 32.64
C ALA A 321 -5.15 21.02 32.60
N VAL A 322 -5.16 19.92 31.87
CA VAL A 322 -4.04 18.98 31.79
C VAL A 322 -3.18 19.31 30.58
N ASN A 323 -1.88 19.38 30.77
CA ASN A 323 -0.88 19.53 29.73
C ASN A 323 0.03 18.30 29.70
N ALA A 324 0.56 17.99 28.53
CA ALA A 324 1.75 17.16 28.40
C ALA A 324 2.96 17.94 28.96
N ASP A 325 3.79 17.30 29.79
CA ASP A 325 5.00 17.95 30.33
C ASP A 325 6.04 16.89 30.74
N GLY A 326 6.74 16.35 29.74
CA GLY A 326 7.81 15.38 29.93
C GLY A 326 7.73 14.19 28.97
N GLU A 327 8.27 13.05 29.41
CA GLU A 327 8.47 11.87 28.58
C GLU A 327 7.15 11.32 28.01
N HIS A 328 7.18 10.99 26.72
CA HIS A 328 6.20 10.18 26.05
C HIS A 328 6.90 8.94 25.46
N PHE A 329 6.57 7.76 25.96
CA PHE A 329 7.16 6.49 25.58
C PHE A 329 6.11 5.54 25.02
N ARG A 330 6.44 4.83 23.93
CA ARG A 330 5.61 3.76 23.37
C ARG A 330 6.40 2.49 23.14
N LEU A 331 5.76 1.35 23.34
CA LEU A 331 6.31 0.02 23.06
C LEU A 331 5.24 -0.84 22.39
N SER A 332 5.60 -1.50 21.28
CA SER A 332 4.67 -2.30 20.47
C SER A 332 5.28 -3.63 20.03
N PRO A 333 5.19 -4.70 20.87
CA PRO A 333 5.38 -6.06 20.38
C PRO A 333 4.27 -6.44 19.40
N GLN A 334 4.66 -7.11 18.32
CA GLN A 334 3.78 -7.34 17.19
C GLN A 334 4.13 -8.63 16.45
N ALA A 335 3.11 -9.34 15.95
CA ALA A 335 3.30 -10.56 15.20
C ALA A 335 2.17 -10.78 14.19
N TYR A 336 2.47 -11.52 13.14
CA TYR A 336 1.46 -12.06 12.25
C TYR A 336 1.87 -13.42 11.69
N TYR A 337 0.86 -14.14 11.19
CA TYR A 337 1.05 -15.35 10.41
C TYR A 337 0.06 -15.36 9.26
N TYR A 338 0.56 -15.39 8.01
CA TYR A 338 -0.25 -15.43 6.79
C TYR A 338 0.25 -16.57 5.91
N ARG A 339 -0.61 -17.57 5.70
CA ARG A 339 -0.28 -18.69 4.81
C ARG A 339 -1.53 -19.27 4.16
N GLY A 340 -1.51 -19.35 2.82
CA GLY A 340 -2.68 -19.80 2.08
C GLY A 340 -3.90 -18.96 2.43
N ARG A 341 -5.01 -19.59 2.70
CA ARG A 341 -6.30 -18.94 2.99
C ARG A 341 -6.38 -18.26 4.36
N PHE A 342 -5.43 -18.51 5.28
CA PHE A 342 -5.53 -18.05 6.67
C PHE A 342 -4.52 -16.97 6.97
N GLY A 343 -4.98 -15.97 7.71
CA GLY A 343 -4.18 -14.93 8.28
C GLY A 343 -4.54 -14.68 9.74
N VAL A 344 -3.54 -14.44 10.56
CA VAL A 344 -3.70 -13.98 11.95
C VAL A 344 -2.74 -12.84 12.19
N LEU A 345 -3.20 -11.78 12.84
CA LEU A 345 -2.42 -10.63 13.24
C LEU A 345 -2.69 -10.35 14.72
N GLY A 346 -1.63 -10.09 15.47
CA GLY A 346 -1.70 -9.66 16.85
C GLY A 346 -0.72 -8.55 17.13
N GLU A 347 -1.14 -7.57 17.90
CA GLU A 347 -0.26 -6.52 18.42
C GLU A 347 -0.73 -6.09 19.81
N TYR A 348 0.22 -5.62 20.59
CA TYR A 348 0.01 -4.94 21.86
C TYR A 348 0.74 -3.59 21.76
N ILE A 349 0.16 -2.53 22.31
CA ILE A 349 0.81 -1.23 22.42
C ILE A 349 0.61 -0.72 23.85
N GLN A 350 1.70 -0.27 24.44
CA GLN A 350 1.77 0.51 25.65
C GLN A 350 2.15 1.93 25.27
N SER A 351 1.42 2.93 25.77
CA SER A 351 1.74 4.36 25.61
C SER A 351 1.74 5.02 27.00
N ARG A 352 2.87 5.61 27.36
CA ARG A 352 3.11 6.22 28.68
C ARG A 352 3.47 7.70 28.50
N GLN A 353 2.68 8.59 29.09
CA GLN A 353 2.80 10.03 28.93
C GLN A 353 2.89 10.73 30.28
N GLU A 354 3.90 11.57 30.46
CA GLU A 354 3.99 12.49 31.60
C GLU A 354 3.07 13.70 31.40
N VAL A 355 2.27 13.99 32.42
CA VAL A 355 1.24 15.03 32.39
C VAL A 355 1.30 15.91 33.65
N VAL A 356 0.80 17.15 33.52
CA VAL A 356 0.70 18.10 34.63
C VAL A 356 -0.64 18.84 34.60
N ILE A 357 -1.23 19.08 35.75
CA ILE A 357 -2.39 19.97 35.91
C ILE A 357 -1.88 21.39 36.04
N THR A 358 -2.35 22.29 35.17
CA THR A 358 -1.84 23.67 35.06
C THR A 358 -2.73 24.72 35.74
N SER A 359 -3.97 24.35 36.12
CA SER A 359 -4.90 25.27 36.75
C SER A 359 -5.88 24.57 37.70
N GLY A 360 -6.52 25.31 38.60
CA GLY A 360 -7.45 24.80 39.59
C GLY A 360 -6.77 24.43 40.93
N ALA A 361 -7.50 23.70 41.80
CA ALA A 361 -7.04 23.33 43.13
C ALA A 361 -5.84 22.35 43.10
N ASP A 362 -5.74 21.54 42.07
CA ASP A 362 -4.69 20.53 41.89
C ASP A 362 -3.56 21.01 40.95
N ALA A 363 -3.45 22.32 40.71
CA ALA A 363 -2.40 22.90 39.89
C ALA A 363 -0.98 22.52 40.38
N GLY A 364 -0.11 22.06 39.44
CA GLY A 364 1.24 21.60 39.74
C GLY A 364 1.32 20.10 40.01
N ARG A 365 0.19 19.40 40.12
CA ARG A 365 0.17 17.92 40.24
C ARG A 365 0.60 17.28 38.96
N ARG A 366 1.51 16.32 39.07
CA ARG A 366 2.11 15.59 37.94
C ARG A 366 1.85 14.09 38.09
N ASP A 367 1.76 13.41 36.97
CA ASP A 367 1.73 11.95 36.94
C ASP A 367 2.31 11.43 35.62
N LYS A 368 2.57 10.13 35.56
CA LYS A 368 3.05 9.39 34.40
C LYS A 368 2.06 8.29 34.06
N LEU A 369 1.10 8.63 33.22
CA LEU A 369 -0.05 7.78 32.89
C LEU A 369 0.29 6.78 31.79
N GLU A 370 -0.08 5.51 32.00
CA GLU A 370 0.20 4.39 31.11
C GLU A 370 -1.08 3.78 30.55
N ASN A 371 -1.35 4.01 29.28
CA ASN A 371 -2.46 3.40 28.57
C ASN A 371 -1.99 2.19 27.76
N THR A 372 -2.80 1.13 27.71
CA THR A 372 -2.45 -0.10 27.01
C THR A 372 -3.57 -0.51 26.05
N ALA A 373 -3.19 -1.12 24.94
CA ALA A 373 -4.17 -1.69 24.00
C ALA A 373 -3.61 -2.94 23.33
N TRP A 374 -4.50 -3.86 22.99
CA TRP A 374 -4.14 -5.05 22.24
C TRP A 374 -5.25 -5.48 21.28
N GLN A 375 -4.88 -6.25 20.26
CA GLN A 375 -5.80 -6.90 19.36
C GLN A 375 -5.31 -8.27 18.91
N ALA A 376 -6.29 -9.10 18.52
CA ALA A 376 -6.09 -10.27 17.68
C ALA A 376 -7.09 -10.24 16.54
N THR A 377 -6.60 -10.38 15.30
CA THR A 377 -7.44 -10.44 14.11
C THR A 377 -7.17 -11.73 13.37
N ALA A 378 -8.22 -12.48 13.05
CA ALA A 378 -8.18 -13.67 12.22
C ALA A 378 -8.87 -13.40 10.87
N GLN A 379 -8.33 -13.97 9.80
CA GLN A 379 -8.81 -13.83 8.43
C GLN A 379 -8.90 -15.21 7.79
N TRP A 380 -9.96 -15.45 7.01
CA TRP A 380 -10.15 -16.70 6.27
C TRP A 380 -10.75 -16.41 4.90
N VAL A 381 -9.96 -16.65 3.85
CA VAL A 381 -10.40 -16.54 2.46
C VAL A 381 -11.15 -17.82 2.08
N LEU A 382 -12.47 -17.71 1.93
CA LEU A 382 -13.39 -18.84 1.69
C LEU A 382 -13.20 -19.46 0.29
N THR A 383 -12.87 -18.63 -0.69
CA THR A 383 -12.76 -19.01 -2.11
C THR A 383 -11.44 -19.64 -2.49
N GLY A 384 -10.46 -19.59 -1.60
CA GLY A 384 -9.22 -20.38 -1.72
C GLY A 384 -7.97 -19.60 -2.12
N GLU A 385 -8.08 -18.30 -2.35
CA GLU A 385 -6.95 -17.40 -2.57
C GLU A 385 -6.15 -17.19 -1.29
N ASP A 386 -4.93 -16.66 -1.44
CA ASP A 386 -4.05 -16.38 -0.32
C ASP A 386 -4.47 -15.12 0.44
N ALA A 387 -4.57 -15.21 1.75
CA ALA A 387 -4.64 -14.07 2.66
C ALA A 387 -3.29 -13.35 2.72
N GLY A 388 -3.28 -12.03 2.99
CA GLY A 388 -2.03 -11.28 3.05
C GLY A 388 -2.09 -10.01 3.89
N TYR A 389 -1.03 -9.79 4.65
CA TYR A 389 -0.86 -8.57 5.45
C TYR A 389 -0.70 -7.31 4.60
N ARG A 390 0.04 -7.40 3.48
CA ARG A 390 0.50 -6.24 2.69
C ARG A 390 -0.37 -5.89 1.48
N GLY A 391 -1.41 -6.64 1.21
CA GLY A 391 -2.21 -6.45 0.01
C GLY A 391 -3.64 -6.91 0.13
N VAL A 392 -4.42 -6.57 -0.88
CA VAL A 392 -5.77 -7.09 -1.04
C VAL A 392 -5.73 -8.49 -1.63
N VAL A 393 -6.72 -9.32 -1.28
CA VAL A 393 -6.91 -10.62 -1.92
C VAL A 393 -7.17 -10.43 -3.42
N LYS A 394 -6.46 -11.18 -4.24
CA LYS A 394 -6.62 -11.14 -5.70
C LYS A 394 -7.50 -12.30 -6.14
N PRO A 395 -8.74 -12.05 -6.60
CA PRO A 395 -9.64 -13.11 -7.02
C PRO A 395 -9.05 -13.94 -8.16
N SER A 396 -9.09 -15.26 -8.02
CA SER A 396 -8.72 -16.20 -9.09
C SER A 396 -9.70 -16.15 -10.25
N ARG A 397 -10.98 -15.83 -9.95
CA ARG A 397 -12.08 -15.64 -10.91
C ARG A 397 -12.76 -14.30 -10.60
N PRO A 398 -12.26 -13.16 -11.13
CA PRO A 398 -12.84 -11.86 -10.91
C PRO A 398 -14.32 -11.81 -11.31
N PHE A 399 -15.11 -11.04 -10.57
CA PHE A 399 -16.50 -10.78 -10.91
C PHE A 399 -16.60 -9.97 -12.20
N ARG A 400 -17.41 -10.49 -13.14
CA ARG A 400 -17.78 -9.80 -14.37
C ARG A 400 -19.28 -10.00 -14.62
N PRO A 401 -20.05 -8.94 -14.85
CA PRO A 401 -21.46 -9.07 -15.16
C PRO A 401 -21.69 -9.97 -16.37
N GLY A 402 -22.53 -11.00 -16.21
CA GLY A 402 -22.85 -11.96 -17.28
C GLY A 402 -21.84 -13.10 -17.50
N GLU A 403 -20.75 -13.15 -16.74
CA GLU A 403 -19.76 -14.26 -16.78
C GLU A 403 -19.79 -15.09 -15.50
N GLN A 404 -19.20 -16.29 -15.56
CA GLN A 404 -19.01 -17.14 -14.39
C GLN A 404 -17.79 -16.68 -13.58
N GLY A 405 -18.02 -15.89 -12.55
CA GLY A 405 -16.99 -15.44 -11.62
C GLY A 405 -17.62 -14.58 -10.54
N TRP A 406 -17.40 -14.91 -9.28
CA TRP A 406 -17.99 -14.18 -8.14
C TRP A 406 -16.96 -13.34 -7.38
N GLY A 407 -15.71 -13.31 -7.84
CA GLY A 407 -14.63 -12.70 -7.07
C GLY A 407 -14.18 -13.61 -5.92
N ALA A 408 -13.59 -13.02 -4.87
CA ALA A 408 -13.15 -13.74 -3.68
C ALA A 408 -13.87 -13.23 -2.44
N PHE A 409 -14.12 -14.14 -1.48
CA PHE A 409 -14.76 -13.84 -0.21
C PHE A 409 -13.81 -14.14 0.95
N GLU A 410 -13.75 -13.23 1.91
CA GLU A 410 -12.95 -13.34 3.12
C GLU A 410 -13.79 -13.03 4.35
N LEU A 411 -13.75 -13.91 5.34
CA LEU A 411 -14.30 -13.66 6.67
C LEU A 411 -13.20 -13.09 7.57
N ILE A 412 -13.59 -12.14 8.41
CA ILE A 412 -12.71 -11.60 9.45
C ILE A 412 -13.40 -11.68 10.82
N ALA A 413 -12.59 -11.94 11.83
CA ALA A 413 -12.98 -11.81 13.24
C ALA A 413 -11.84 -11.10 13.97
N ARG A 414 -12.17 -10.02 14.66
CA ARG A 414 -11.24 -9.24 15.46
C ARG A 414 -11.79 -9.03 16.86
N TYR A 415 -10.90 -9.14 17.85
CA TYR A 415 -11.18 -8.74 19.21
C TYR A 415 -10.01 -7.92 19.74
N GLY A 416 -10.30 -6.90 20.54
CA GLY A 416 -9.28 -6.07 21.17
C GLY A 416 -9.84 -5.26 22.33
N ALA A 417 -8.92 -4.73 23.12
CA ALA A 417 -9.21 -3.87 24.26
C ALA A 417 -8.25 -2.68 24.30
N LEU A 418 -8.69 -1.59 24.91
CA LEU A 418 -7.87 -0.46 25.30
C LEU A 418 -8.22 -0.12 26.75
N ASP A 419 -7.19 -0.08 27.58
CA ASP A 419 -7.26 0.21 29.01
C ASP A 419 -6.58 1.55 29.26
N ILE A 420 -7.28 2.45 29.93
CA ILE A 420 -6.77 3.74 30.41
C ILE A 420 -6.23 3.53 31.81
N ASP A 421 -5.12 4.19 32.13
CA ASP A 421 -4.54 4.18 33.46
C ASP A 421 -5.57 4.63 34.50
N ASP A 422 -5.73 3.87 35.57
CA ASP A 422 -6.66 4.20 36.66
C ASP A 422 -6.28 5.50 37.36
N ASP A 423 -5.00 5.85 37.44
CA ASP A 423 -4.49 7.08 38.02
C ASP A 423 -4.88 8.34 37.22
N ALA A 424 -5.36 8.16 35.96
CA ALA A 424 -5.96 9.27 35.20
C ALA A 424 -7.22 9.84 35.87
N PHE A 425 -7.90 9.05 36.73
CA PHE A 425 -9.21 9.39 37.30
C PHE A 425 -9.16 9.64 38.81
N PRO A 426 -9.87 10.64 39.29
CA PRO A 426 -10.69 11.64 38.59
C PRO A 426 -9.91 12.88 38.16
N LEU A 427 -8.60 12.96 38.42
CA LEU A 427 -7.84 14.22 38.37
C LEU A 427 -7.53 14.67 36.94
N PHE A 428 -6.99 13.78 36.13
CA PHE A 428 -6.53 14.10 34.77
C PHE A 428 -7.62 13.86 33.71
N ALA A 429 -8.60 13.00 34.01
CA ALA A 429 -9.74 12.73 33.14
C ALA A 429 -11.05 12.73 33.91
N ASP A 430 -12.14 13.06 33.22
CA ASP A 430 -13.48 13.06 33.82
C ASP A 430 -14.13 11.68 33.68
N GLY A 431 -14.30 10.97 34.80
CA GLY A 431 -14.89 9.64 34.81
C GLY A 431 -16.36 9.58 34.38
N ALA A 432 -17.07 10.74 34.39
CA ALA A 432 -18.45 10.84 33.87
C ALA A 432 -18.51 10.98 32.35
N ALA A 433 -17.38 11.29 31.69
CA ALA A 433 -17.31 11.51 30.24
C ALA A 433 -16.28 10.59 29.54
N SER A 434 -15.34 10.04 30.31
CA SER A 434 -14.25 9.20 29.79
C SER A 434 -14.35 7.79 30.38
N ALA A 435 -14.39 6.78 29.52
CA ALA A 435 -14.36 5.38 29.92
C ALA A 435 -12.95 4.96 30.31
N ARG A 436 -12.84 4.05 31.31
CA ARG A 436 -11.59 3.47 31.78
C ARG A 436 -11.11 2.33 30.88
N GLN A 437 -12.04 1.58 30.29
CA GLN A 437 -11.76 0.46 29.42
C GLN A 437 -12.76 0.41 28.28
N VAL A 438 -12.26 0.04 27.11
CA VAL A 438 -13.07 -0.26 25.92
C VAL A 438 -12.68 -1.63 25.40
N ARG A 439 -13.66 -2.45 25.07
CA ARG A 439 -13.50 -3.72 24.36
C ARG A 439 -14.32 -3.70 23.10
N ASN A 440 -13.78 -4.25 22.03
CA ASN A 440 -14.47 -4.28 20.74
C ASN A 440 -14.36 -5.64 20.07
N TRP A 441 -15.51 -6.15 19.61
CA TRP A 441 -15.62 -7.21 18.63
C TRP A 441 -15.90 -6.61 17.26
N THR A 442 -15.24 -7.14 16.23
CA THR A 442 -15.57 -6.83 14.83
C THR A 442 -15.65 -8.14 14.06
N LEU A 443 -16.83 -8.42 13.51
CA LEU A 443 -17.04 -9.52 12.58
C LEU A 443 -17.26 -8.94 11.19
N GLY A 444 -16.66 -9.53 10.15
CA GLY A 444 -16.76 -8.95 8.83
C GLY A 444 -16.72 -9.94 7.69
N LEU A 445 -17.32 -9.50 6.58
CA LEU A 445 -17.28 -10.15 5.29
C LEU A 445 -16.70 -9.18 4.27
N ASN A 446 -15.62 -9.55 3.64
CA ASN A 446 -15.02 -8.85 2.51
C ASN A 446 -15.36 -9.59 1.23
N TRP A 447 -15.86 -8.84 0.24
CA TRP A 447 -16.07 -9.33 -1.11
C TRP A 447 -15.13 -8.59 -2.06
N TYR A 448 -14.10 -9.27 -2.52
CA TYR A 448 -13.16 -8.78 -3.53
C TYR A 448 -13.73 -9.11 -4.91
N LEU A 449 -14.42 -8.16 -5.53
CA LEU A 449 -15.00 -8.36 -6.87
C LEU A 449 -13.89 -8.49 -7.91
N THR A 450 -12.90 -7.61 -7.84
CA THR A 450 -11.70 -7.62 -8.68
C THR A 450 -10.48 -7.32 -7.82
N SER A 451 -9.28 -7.26 -8.40
CA SER A 451 -8.07 -6.76 -7.71
C SER A 451 -8.17 -5.30 -7.29
N ASN A 452 -9.10 -4.53 -7.89
CA ASN A 452 -9.25 -3.10 -7.69
C ASN A 452 -10.51 -2.70 -6.93
N LEU A 453 -11.53 -3.56 -6.91
CA LEU A 453 -12.86 -3.26 -6.36
C LEU A 453 -13.17 -4.23 -5.23
N LYS A 454 -13.45 -3.67 -4.04
CA LYS A 454 -13.77 -4.42 -2.82
C LYS A 454 -15.01 -3.82 -2.14
N LEU A 455 -15.90 -4.69 -1.65
CA LEU A 455 -16.97 -4.39 -0.70
C LEU A 455 -16.58 -4.98 0.66
N VAL A 456 -16.79 -4.23 1.72
CA VAL A 456 -16.55 -4.64 3.11
C VAL A 456 -17.81 -4.43 3.90
N PHE A 457 -18.20 -5.45 4.67
CA PHE A 457 -19.30 -5.36 5.65
C PHE A 457 -18.76 -5.76 7.01
N ASN A 458 -18.97 -4.92 8.02
CA ASN A 458 -18.58 -5.20 9.38
C ASN A 458 -19.75 -4.99 10.33
N TYR A 459 -19.90 -5.92 11.28
CA TYR A 459 -20.63 -5.72 12.52
C TYR A 459 -19.63 -5.41 13.63
N LEU A 460 -19.88 -4.34 14.37
CA LEU A 460 -19.07 -3.89 15.50
C LEU A 460 -19.91 -3.95 16.77
N ASP A 461 -19.30 -4.43 17.84
CA ASP A 461 -19.87 -4.43 19.19
C ASP A 461 -18.77 -3.93 20.14
N THR A 462 -19.04 -2.78 20.77
CA THR A 462 -18.08 -2.09 21.65
C THR A 462 -18.72 -1.89 23.00
N THR A 463 -18.05 -2.42 24.03
CA THR A 463 -18.47 -2.32 25.43
C THR A 463 -17.51 -1.41 26.21
N PHE A 464 -18.01 -0.78 27.25
CA PHE A 464 -17.26 0.20 28.03
C PHE A 464 -17.28 -0.14 29.51
N LYS A 465 -16.23 0.29 30.24
CA LYS A 465 -16.23 0.41 31.69
C LYS A 465 -16.07 1.87 32.08
N GLY A 466 -17.01 2.41 32.85
CA GLY A 466 -17.08 3.82 33.18
C GLY A 466 -17.53 4.68 31.99
N GLY A 467 -17.35 5.98 32.10
CA GLY A 467 -17.71 6.94 31.03
C GLY A 467 -19.13 7.45 31.09
N ALA A 468 -19.86 7.17 32.19
CA ALA A 468 -21.16 7.75 32.50
C ALA A 468 -21.20 8.35 33.91
N THR A 469 -22.25 9.10 34.22
CA THR A 469 -22.45 9.73 35.54
C THR A 469 -22.52 8.68 36.65
N ASN A 470 -22.10 9.05 37.86
CA ASN A 470 -22.08 8.19 39.03
C ASN A 470 -21.21 6.92 38.86
N ALA A 471 -20.12 7.01 38.10
CA ALA A 471 -19.21 5.90 37.77
C ALA A 471 -19.91 4.70 37.11
N ALA A 472 -21.07 4.91 36.49
CA ALA A 472 -21.75 3.88 35.71
C ALA A 472 -21.01 3.65 34.37
N ASP A 473 -21.25 2.50 33.77
CA ASP A 473 -20.74 2.18 32.44
C ASP A 473 -21.57 2.96 31.40
N ARG A 474 -20.89 3.46 30.41
CA ARG A 474 -21.49 4.04 29.20
C ARG A 474 -22.19 2.93 28.44
N GLU A 475 -23.30 3.27 27.74
CA GLU A 475 -24.00 2.33 26.86
C GLU A 475 -23.08 1.75 25.80
N ASP A 476 -23.29 0.48 25.49
CA ASP A 476 -22.55 -0.24 24.46
C ASP A 476 -22.84 0.39 23.08
N GLU A 477 -21.85 0.35 22.20
CA GLU A 477 -21.98 0.84 20.82
C GLU A 477 -22.03 -0.35 19.87
N LYS A 478 -23.18 -0.53 19.19
CA LYS A 478 -23.35 -1.55 18.14
C LYS A 478 -23.59 -0.88 16.81
N ALA A 479 -22.85 -1.32 15.78
CA ALA A 479 -22.94 -0.69 14.48
C ALA A 479 -22.73 -1.69 13.33
N ILE A 480 -23.33 -1.38 12.18
CA ILE A 480 -23.05 -2.02 10.90
C ILE A 480 -22.39 -1.01 10.00
N PHE A 481 -21.17 -1.35 9.57
CA PHE A 481 -20.43 -0.55 8.60
C PHE A 481 -20.32 -1.28 7.27
N SER A 482 -20.51 -0.53 6.19
CA SER A 482 -20.25 -0.99 4.84
C SER A 482 -19.27 -0.05 4.15
N ARG A 483 -18.40 -0.57 3.30
CA ARG A 483 -17.44 0.21 2.50
C ARG A 483 -17.38 -0.31 1.08
N LEU A 484 -17.52 0.60 0.11
CA LEU A 484 -17.09 0.39 -1.26
C LEU A 484 -15.70 1.00 -1.43
N GLN A 485 -14.75 0.19 -1.89
CA GLN A 485 -13.37 0.62 -2.11
C GLN A 485 -12.94 0.38 -3.55
N VAL A 486 -12.37 1.42 -4.18
CA VAL A 486 -11.63 1.32 -5.44
C VAL A 486 -10.19 1.71 -5.17
N ALA A 487 -9.23 0.84 -5.57
CA ALA A 487 -7.80 1.07 -5.46
C ALA A 487 -7.09 0.67 -6.76
N PHE A 488 -6.19 1.49 -7.25
CA PHE A 488 -5.41 1.24 -8.47
C PHE A 488 -4.03 1.87 -8.42
#